data_000a729fac84a37ddcdfd443e48ebf92
#
_entry.id   000a729fac84a37ddcdfd443e48ebf92
#
_cell.length_a   1.000
_cell.length_b   1.000
_cell.length_c   1.000
_cell.angle_alpha   90.00
_cell.angle_beta   90.00
_cell.angle_gamma   90.00
#
_symmetry.space_group_name_H-M   'P 1'
#
loop_
_entity.id
_entity.type
_entity.pdbx_description
1 polymer ?
#
loop_
_entity_poly.entity_id
_entity_poly.type
_entity_poly.pdbx_seq_one_letter_code
_entity_poly.pdbx_strand_id
1 'polypeptide(L)'
;MKHEWANKWVNFYSGIRYRYILLYILLLLVGCRTKTAEKEIVIISTNDIHGYIDQFPKLATFVERVKAEHPNVILVDAGDRFTGNPYVDYAEERGKPIITLMNALGYAVATLGNHECDYGQETLRRRINDASFPIICANINSSRAALDTIAPYHSMTVNGLELCFIGLTQTTNGLPDANPDHFTGITFDDYRQTAARYKYLKQNGDALIAITHLGVDADSVLAMSMPELDVIIGGHTHTLLDTAKFINDVMIGQSGIALKYAGVTILKFSGKKLIHRSFRSVNIDTITRPEPR
;
A
#
# COMPACT_ATOMS: atom_id res chain seq x y z
N MET A 1 1.84 82.09 12.88
CA MET A 1 0.65 81.24 12.97
C MET A 1 0.21 80.56 11.67
N LYS A 2 0.47 81.10 10.49
CA LYS A 2 0.01 80.43 9.24
C LYS A 2 0.91 79.27 8.80
N HIS A 3 2.16 79.12 9.19
CA HIS A 3 3.07 78.04 8.77
C HIS A 3 2.95 76.75 9.60
N GLU A 4 2.47 76.82 10.82
CA GLU A 4 2.33 75.63 11.67
C GLU A 4 1.14 74.70 11.28
N TRP A 5 0.08 75.27 10.72
CA TRP A 5 -1.08 74.50 10.26
C TRP A 5 -0.79 73.70 8.99
N ALA A 6 -0.01 74.23 8.08
CA ALA A 6 0.31 73.50 6.83
C ALA A 6 1.12 72.23 7.09
N ASN A 7 2.09 72.27 8.02
CA ASN A 7 2.93 71.11 8.35
C ASN A 7 2.15 69.98 9.09
N LYS A 8 1.13 70.31 9.88
CA LYS A 8 0.28 69.32 10.54
C LYS A 8 -0.59 68.55 9.54
N TRP A 9 -1.12 69.20 8.50
CA TRP A 9 -1.91 68.53 7.46
C TRP A 9 -1.05 67.68 6.55
N VAL A 10 0.15 68.03 6.17
CA VAL A 10 1.08 67.26 5.36
C VAL A 10 1.46 65.95 6.08
N ASN A 11 1.76 66.02 7.39
CA ASN A 11 2.10 64.84 8.18
C ASN A 11 0.88 63.92 8.43
N PHE A 12 -0.31 64.48 8.54
CA PHE A 12 -1.55 63.68 8.68
C PHE A 12 -1.87 62.88 7.39
N TYR A 13 -1.76 63.50 6.23
CA TYR A 13 -2.00 62.82 4.94
C TYR A 13 -0.90 61.81 4.58
N SER A 14 0.34 62.06 4.94
CA SER A 14 1.42 61.11 4.75
C SER A 14 1.22 59.83 5.61
N GLY A 15 0.84 59.98 6.87
CA GLY A 15 0.57 58.85 7.78
C GLY A 15 -0.62 57.95 7.31
N ILE A 16 -1.64 58.57 6.72
CA ILE A 16 -2.78 57.86 6.15
C ILE A 16 -2.36 57.07 4.91
N ARG A 17 -1.58 57.65 3.99
CA ARG A 17 -1.06 56.98 2.79
C ARG A 17 -0.20 55.76 3.14
N TYR A 18 0.69 55.88 4.12
CA TYR A 18 1.51 54.73 4.56
C TYR A 18 0.70 53.62 5.19
N ARG A 19 -0.38 53.93 5.92
CA ARG A 19 -1.29 52.92 6.47
C ARG A 19 -2.05 52.14 5.38
N TYR A 20 -2.53 52.79 4.35
CA TYR A 20 -3.18 52.15 3.21
C TYR A 20 -2.19 51.35 2.35
N ILE A 21 -0.97 51.83 2.17
CA ILE A 21 0.09 51.07 1.47
C ILE A 21 0.47 49.81 2.25
N LEU A 22 0.63 49.90 3.57
CA LEU A 22 0.88 48.74 4.43
C LEU A 22 -0.28 47.76 4.41
N LEU A 23 -1.52 48.24 4.43
CA LEU A 23 -2.72 47.36 4.34
C LEU A 23 -2.82 46.67 2.98
N TYR A 24 -2.47 47.39 1.89
CA TYR A 24 -2.44 46.84 0.54
C TYR A 24 -1.34 45.79 0.36
N ILE A 25 -0.15 46.02 0.94
CA ILE A 25 0.95 45.03 0.97
C ILE A 25 0.55 43.82 1.80
N LEU A 26 -0.11 44.02 2.95
CA LEU A 26 -0.60 42.94 3.78
C LEU A 26 -1.66 42.10 3.05
N LEU A 27 -2.56 42.73 2.29
CA LEU A 27 -3.57 42.06 1.45
C LEU A 27 -2.94 41.29 0.28
N LEU A 28 -1.85 41.82 -0.32
CA LEU A 28 -1.11 41.11 -1.37
C LEU A 28 -0.34 39.89 -0.81
N LEU A 29 0.13 39.92 0.42
CA LEU A 29 0.80 38.80 1.08
C LEU A 29 -0.16 37.69 1.51
N VAL A 30 -1.44 38.01 1.75
CA VAL A 30 -2.48 37.02 2.09
C VAL A 30 -3.02 36.31 0.84
N GLY A 31 -2.85 36.89 -0.36
CA GLY A 31 -3.41 36.38 -1.61
C GLY A 31 -2.65 35.25 -2.30
N CYS A 32 -1.40 34.97 -1.93
CA CYS A 32 -0.60 33.94 -2.57
C CYS A 32 -0.54 32.65 -1.71
N ARG A 33 -1.71 32.04 -1.40
CA ARG A 33 -1.74 30.60 -1.15
C ARG A 33 -1.50 29.91 -2.50
N THR A 34 -0.26 29.61 -2.82
CA THR A 34 0.06 28.66 -3.90
C THR A 34 -0.76 27.40 -3.63
N LYS A 35 -1.75 27.13 -4.46
CA LYS A 35 -2.47 25.84 -4.42
C LYS A 35 -1.40 24.79 -4.63
N THR A 36 -1.02 24.07 -3.58
CA THR A 36 -0.07 22.96 -3.68
C THR A 36 -0.67 21.99 -4.68
N ALA A 37 0.08 21.66 -5.73
CA ALA A 37 -0.40 20.74 -6.76
C ALA A 37 -0.83 19.42 -6.10
N GLU A 38 -2.02 18.95 -6.42
CA GLU A 38 -2.49 17.66 -5.98
C GLU A 38 -1.67 16.57 -6.67
N LYS A 39 -1.26 15.58 -5.91
CA LYS A 39 -0.58 14.39 -6.40
C LYS A 39 -1.49 13.19 -6.17
N GLU A 40 -1.48 12.25 -7.11
CA GLU A 40 -2.25 11.01 -7.01
C GLU A 40 -1.31 9.81 -7.18
N ILE A 41 -1.56 8.78 -6.37
CA ILE A 41 -0.95 7.45 -6.48
C ILE A 41 -2.08 6.44 -6.53
N VAL A 42 -2.00 5.51 -7.47
CA VAL A 42 -2.91 4.38 -7.58
C VAL A 42 -2.17 3.11 -7.20
N ILE A 43 -2.73 2.35 -6.26
CA ILE A 43 -2.22 1.03 -5.88
C ILE A 43 -3.19 -0.01 -6.41
N ILE A 44 -2.71 -0.87 -7.29
CA ILE A 44 -3.42 -2.09 -7.70
C ILE A 44 -2.98 -3.20 -6.74
N SER A 45 -3.91 -3.87 -6.10
CA SER A 45 -3.63 -4.95 -5.16
C SER A 45 -4.25 -6.26 -5.59
N THR A 46 -3.50 -7.34 -5.33
CA THR A 46 -3.96 -8.73 -5.41
C THR A 46 -3.80 -9.40 -4.05
N ASN A 47 -4.57 -10.44 -3.82
CA ASN A 47 -4.50 -11.29 -2.65
C ASN A 47 -5.06 -12.67 -2.99
N ASP A 48 -4.63 -13.70 -2.27
CA ASP A 48 -5.17 -15.05 -2.38
C ASP A 48 -5.23 -15.55 -3.84
N ILE A 49 -4.10 -15.41 -4.54
CA ILE A 49 -4.01 -15.77 -5.97
C ILE A 49 -4.14 -17.29 -6.14
N HIS A 50 -3.60 -18.09 -5.21
CA HIS A 50 -3.68 -19.54 -5.19
C HIS A 50 -3.32 -20.20 -6.53
N GLY A 51 -2.26 -19.70 -7.16
CA GLY A 51 -1.77 -20.26 -8.42
C GLY A 51 -2.65 -19.99 -9.64
N TYR A 52 -3.70 -19.21 -9.59
CA TYR A 52 -4.61 -18.91 -10.71
C TYR A 52 -3.94 -18.05 -11.79
N ILE A 53 -2.96 -18.66 -12.48
CA ILE A 53 -2.14 -17.98 -13.50
C ILE A 53 -2.92 -17.62 -14.77
N ASP A 54 -4.05 -18.30 -15.06
CA ASP A 54 -4.87 -18.07 -16.25
C ASP A 54 -5.49 -16.65 -16.30
N GLN A 55 -5.63 -16.02 -15.16
CA GLN A 55 -6.16 -14.65 -15.05
C GLN A 55 -5.09 -13.55 -15.28
N PHE A 56 -3.80 -13.91 -15.23
CA PHE A 56 -2.74 -12.91 -15.39
C PHE A 56 -2.79 -12.11 -16.71
N PRO A 57 -3.15 -12.70 -17.87
CA PRO A 57 -3.28 -11.89 -19.08
C PRO A 57 -4.40 -10.85 -19.03
N LYS A 58 -5.50 -11.11 -18.29
CA LYS A 58 -6.56 -10.13 -18.06
C LYS A 58 -6.09 -9.06 -17.06
N LEU A 59 -5.41 -9.49 -15.98
CA LEU A 59 -4.80 -8.58 -15.03
C LEU A 59 -3.80 -7.65 -15.72
N ALA A 60 -2.95 -8.18 -16.61
CA ALA A 60 -2.00 -7.38 -17.39
C ALA A 60 -2.71 -6.30 -18.22
N THR A 61 -3.75 -6.67 -18.96
CA THR A 61 -4.57 -5.72 -19.72
C THR A 61 -5.20 -4.65 -18.81
N PHE A 62 -5.67 -5.04 -17.63
CA PHE A 62 -6.22 -4.11 -16.65
C PHE A 62 -5.16 -3.14 -16.15
N VAL A 63 -3.99 -3.64 -15.75
CA VAL A 63 -2.86 -2.83 -15.28
C VAL A 63 -2.41 -1.82 -16.36
N GLU A 64 -2.30 -2.25 -17.62
CA GLU A 64 -1.97 -1.36 -18.74
C GLU A 64 -2.99 -0.22 -18.91
N ARG A 65 -4.29 -0.53 -18.81
CA ARG A 65 -5.35 0.49 -18.88
C ARG A 65 -5.23 1.51 -17.74
N VAL A 66 -5.05 1.02 -16.51
CA VAL A 66 -4.90 1.91 -15.35
C VAL A 66 -3.64 2.76 -15.48
N LYS A 67 -2.52 2.19 -15.95
CA LYS A 67 -1.26 2.94 -16.19
C LYS A 67 -1.40 3.99 -17.31
N ALA A 68 -2.28 3.76 -18.29
CA ALA A 68 -2.56 4.74 -19.33
C ALA A 68 -3.38 5.94 -18.82
N GLU A 69 -4.21 5.75 -17.79
CA GLU A 69 -5.06 6.77 -17.19
C GLU A 69 -4.36 7.49 -16.02
N HIS A 70 -3.47 6.79 -15.30
CA HIS A 70 -2.82 7.27 -14.09
C HIS A 70 -1.29 7.14 -14.21
N PRO A 71 -0.52 8.22 -14.06
CA PRO A 71 0.93 8.19 -14.25
C PRO A 71 1.71 7.49 -13.11
N ASN A 72 1.10 7.34 -11.94
CA ASN A 72 1.77 6.81 -10.74
C ASN A 72 1.01 5.59 -10.22
N VAL A 73 1.25 4.44 -10.84
CA VAL A 73 0.62 3.15 -10.50
C VAL A 73 1.67 2.20 -9.95
N ILE A 74 1.38 1.59 -8.80
CA ILE A 74 2.16 0.50 -8.21
C ILE A 74 1.30 -0.74 -8.00
N LEU A 75 1.92 -1.91 -8.06
CA LEU A 75 1.27 -3.19 -7.82
C LEU A 75 1.77 -3.78 -6.51
N VAL A 76 0.85 -4.28 -5.67
CA VAL A 76 1.18 -4.94 -4.41
C VAL A 76 0.41 -6.25 -4.27
N ASP A 77 0.92 -7.18 -3.43
CA ASP A 77 0.26 -8.46 -3.21
C ASP A 77 0.18 -8.79 -1.71
N ALA A 78 -0.99 -9.20 -1.26
CA ALA A 78 -1.29 -9.46 0.14
C ALA A 78 -1.20 -10.95 0.54
N GLY A 79 -0.38 -11.75 -0.17
CA GLY A 79 -0.06 -13.13 0.20
C GLY A 79 -0.96 -14.18 -0.42
N ASP A 80 -0.65 -15.45 -0.11
CA ASP A 80 -1.26 -16.66 -0.66
C ASP A 80 -1.22 -16.72 -2.19
N ARG A 81 0.02 -16.62 -2.71
CA ARG A 81 0.27 -16.75 -4.16
C ARG A 81 0.26 -18.19 -4.63
N PHE A 82 0.72 -19.09 -3.75
CA PHE A 82 0.94 -20.51 -4.07
C PHE A 82 -0.28 -21.36 -3.75
N THR A 83 -0.21 -22.63 -4.16
CA THR A 83 -1.15 -23.69 -3.82
C THR A 83 -2.58 -23.48 -4.32
N GLY A 84 -2.98 -24.33 -5.28
CA GLY A 84 -4.33 -24.34 -5.82
C GLY A 84 -4.42 -24.55 -7.33
N ASN A 85 -3.26 -24.59 -8.03
CA ASN A 85 -3.22 -24.83 -9.48
C ASN A 85 -2.09 -25.81 -9.85
N PRO A 86 -2.42 -26.95 -10.49
CA PRO A 86 -1.41 -27.96 -10.86
C PRO A 86 -0.24 -27.43 -11.70
N TYR A 87 -0.45 -26.43 -12.55
CA TYR A 87 0.61 -25.83 -13.35
C TYR A 87 1.64 -25.04 -12.53
N VAL A 88 1.27 -24.62 -11.31
CA VAL A 88 2.16 -23.96 -10.36
C VAL A 88 2.69 -24.96 -9.33
N ASP A 89 1.79 -25.86 -8.84
CA ASP A 89 2.07 -26.76 -7.72
C ASP A 89 2.99 -27.91 -8.14
N TYR A 90 2.88 -28.39 -9.39
CA TYR A 90 3.68 -29.49 -9.95
C TYR A 90 4.67 -29.04 -11.03
N ALA A 91 4.90 -27.73 -11.17
CA ALA A 91 5.99 -27.24 -12.01
C ALA A 91 7.34 -27.83 -11.55
N GLU A 92 8.28 -28.03 -12.46
CA GLU A 92 9.65 -28.46 -12.15
C GLU A 92 10.26 -27.60 -11.05
N GLU A 93 10.05 -26.28 -11.14
CA GLU A 93 10.37 -25.31 -10.10
C GLU A 93 9.06 -24.78 -9.49
N ARG A 94 8.55 -25.48 -8.46
CA ARG A 94 7.27 -25.15 -7.80
C ARG A 94 7.18 -23.69 -7.44
N GLY A 95 6.06 -23.05 -7.77
CA GLY A 95 5.80 -21.63 -7.49
C GLY A 95 6.50 -20.65 -8.42
N LYS A 96 7.51 -21.06 -9.21
CA LYS A 96 8.24 -20.15 -10.10
C LYS A 96 7.36 -19.53 -11.19
N PRO A 97 6.40 -20.27 -11.82
CA PRO A 97 5.57 -19.67 -12.85
C PRO A 97 4.87 -18.38 -12.40
N ILE A 98 4.30 -18.38 -11.18
CA ILE A 98 3.59 -17.20 -10.67
C ILE A 98 4.53 -16.05 -10.36
N ILE A 99 5.71 -16.30 -9.76
CA ILE A 99 6.72 -15.28 -9.50
C ILE A 99 7.21 -14.65 -10.81
N THR A 100 7.40 -15.46 -11.86
CA THR A 100 7.77 -14.97 -13.19
C THR A 100 6.72 -14.01 -13.77
N LEU A 101 5.43 -14.34 -13.63
CA LEU A 101 4.34 -13.47 -14.08
C LEU A 101 4.24 -12.18 -13.26
N MET A 102 4.43 -12.26 -11.93
CA MET A 102 4.46 -11.10 -11.06
C MET A 102 5.64 -10.16 -11.39
N ASN A 103 6.83 -10.73 -11.65
CA ASN A 103 7.99 -9.96 -12.10
C ASN A 103 7.71 -9.24 -13.42
N ALA A 104 7.09 -9.93 -14.39
CA ALA A 104 6.75 -9.36 -15.70
C ALA A 104 5.73 -8.21 -15.59
N LEU A 105 4.80 -8.26 -14.63
CA LEU A 105 3.84 -7.18 -14.38
C LEU A 105 4.42 -6.01 -13.59
N GLY A 106 5.58 -6.20 -12.94
CA GLY A 106 6.25 -5.16 -12.16
C GLY A 106 5.58 -4.93 -10.81
N TYR A 107 5.34 -6.00 -10.05
CA TYR A 107 4.97 -5.84 -8.64
C TYR A 107 6.05 -5.08 -7.88
N ALA A 108 5.63 -4.25 -6.93
CA ALA A 108 6.51 -3.36 -6.18
C ALA A 108 6.83 -3.89 -4.78
N VAL A 109 5.88 -4.58 -4.15
CA VAL A 109 6.04 -5.18 -2.82
C VAL A 109 4.97 -6.25 -2.59
N ALA A 110 5.29 -7.27 -1.79
CA ALA A 110 4.33 -8.30 -1.37
C ALA A 110 4.54 -8.71 0.09
N THR A 111 3.50 -9.29 0.74
CA THR A 111 3.64 -9.93 2.04
C THR A 111 3.58 -11.46 1.92
N LEU A 112 3.78 -12.17 3.04
CA LEU A 112 3.55 -13.61 3.13
C LEU A 112 2.12 -13.90 3.59
N GLY A 113 1.52 -14.94 3.01
CA GLY A 113 0.34 -15.59 3.55
C GLY A 113 0.69 -16.89 4.27
N ASN A 114 -0.31 -17.70 4.60
CA ASN A 114 -0.12 -18.99 5.24
C ASN A 114 0.30 -20.11 4.27
N HIS A 115 -0.07 -20.01 3.00
CA HIS A 115 0.28 -20.99 1.97
C HIS A 115 1.65 -20.79 1.32
N GLU A 116 2.39 -19.74 1.65
CA GLU A 116 3.73 -19.52 1.09
C GLU A 116 4.74 -20.61 1.45
N CYS A 117 4.58 -21.27 2.61
CA CYS A 117 5.45 -22.37 3.02
C CYS A 117 5.01 -23.75 2.53
N ASP A 118 3.92 -23.90 1.78
CA ASP A 118 3.36 -25.20 1.40
C ASP A 118 4.31 -26.08 0.60
N TYR A 119 5.21 -25.50 -0.18
CA TYR A 119 6.24 -26.22 -0.90
C TYR A 119 7.55 -26.39 -0.11
N GLY A 120 7.53 -26.08 1.19
CA GLY A 120 8.67 -26.10 2.10
C GLY A 120 9.52 -24.81 2.03
N GLN A 121 10.28 -24.60 3.11
CA GLN A 121 11.04 -23.36 3.35
C GLN A 121 12.12 -23.11 2.26
N GLU A 122 12.80 -24.18 1.80
CA GLU A 122 13.83 -24.07 0.79
C GLU A 122 13.25 -23.60 -0.55
N THR A 123 12.05 -24.07 -0.91
CA THR A 123 11.35 -23.60 -2.10
C THR A 123 10.93 -22.14 -1.93
N LEU A 124 10.37 -21.77 -0.78
CA LEU A 124 10.02 -20.38 -0.50
C LEU A 124 11.25 -19.46 -0.58
N ARG A 125 12.38 -19.86 0.00
CA ARG A 125 13.64 -19.11 -0.07
C ARG A 125 14.06 -18.86 -1.52
N ARG A 126 13.98 -19.88 -2.40
CA ARG A 126 14.26 -19.71 -3.82
C ARG A 126 13.28 -18.75 -4.47
N ARG A 127 11.98 -18.85 -4.19
CA ARG A 127 10.95 -17.97 -4.78
C ARG A 127 11.10 -16.51 -4.32
N ILE A 128 11.50 -16.28 -3.08
CA ILE A 128 11.85 -14.94 -2.61
C ILE A 128 13.04 -14.38 -3.40
N ASN A 129 14.07 -15.21 -3.64
CA ASN A 129 15.25 -14.79 -4.41
C ASN A 129 14.96 -14.60 -5.92
N ASP A 130 13.98 -15.31 -6.48
CA ASP A 130 13.53 -15.13 -7.86
C ASP A 130 12.66 -13.87 -8.05
N ALA A 131 12.06 -13.35 -6.97
CA ALA A 131 11.22 -12.15 -7.04
C ALA A 131 12.08 -10.89 -7.27
N SER A 132 11.69 -10.07 -8.25
CA SER A 132 12.31 -8.76 -8.49
C SER A 132 11.75 -7.65 -7.59
N PHE A 133 10.93 -7.99 -6.63
CA PHE A 133 10.28 -7.10 -5.66
C PHE A 133 10.48 -7.65 -4.25
N PRO A 134 10.54 -6.78 -3.21
CA PRO A 134 10.66 -7.21 -1.84
C PRO A 134 9.40 -7.96 -1.37
N ILE A 135 9.63 -9.06 -0.64
CA ILE A 135 8.61 -9.77 0.13
C ILE A 135 8.88 -9.45 1.59
N ILE A 136 7.89 -8.91 2.28
CA ILE A 136 8.02 -8.37 3.64
C ILE A 136 7.10 -9.11 4.62
N CYS A 137 7.57 -9.31 5.86
CA CYS A 137 6.74 -9.80 6.95
C CYS A 137 7.37 -9.39 8.29
N ALA A 138 6.70 -8.52 9.03
CA ALA A 138 7.25 -7.95 10.24
C ALA A 138 7.15 -8.87 11.46
N ASN A 139 6.14 -9.74 11.50
CA ASN A 139 5.90 -10.60 12.64
C ASN A 139 6.50 -12.01 12.51
N ILE A 140 7.27 -12.29 11.46
CA ILE A 140 8.01 -13.55 11.29
C ILE A 140 9.40 -13.48 11.95
N ASN A 141 9.84 -14.59 12.54
CA ASN A 141 11.22 -14.81 12.94
C ASN A 141 11.68 -16.14 12.35
N SER A 142 12.58 -16.07 11.37
CA SER A 142 13.16 -17.21 10.65
C SER A 142 14.61 -17.51 11.04
N SER A 143 15.13 -16.93 12.12
CA SER A 143 16.56 -17.03 12.52
C SER A 143 17.06 -18.46 12.79
N ARG A 144 16.15 -19.43 12.95
CA ARG A 144 16.45 -20.84 13.16
C ARG A 144 15.93 -21.75 12.04
N ALA A 145 15.54 -21.16 10.93
CA ALA A 145 14.91 -21.85 9.81
C ALA A 145 15.86 -21.95 8.60
N ALA A 146 15.47 -22.72 7.60
CA ALA A 146 16.15 -22.73 6.31
C ALA A 146 15.83 -21.49 5.45
N LEU A 147 14.97 -20.61 5.93
CA LEU A 147 14.55 -19.38 5.29
C LEU A 147 15.44 -18.23 5.74
N ASP A 148 15.90 -17.42 4.79
CA ASP A 148 16.64 -16.19 5.07
C ASP A 148 15.80 -15.19 5.87
N THR A 149 16.45 -14.19 6.48
CA THR A 149 15.75 -13.11 7.19
C THR A 149 14.88 -12.32 6.23
N ILE A 150 13.61 -12.22 6.57
CA ILE A 150 12.62 -11.44 5.79
C ILE A 150 12.56 -10.03 6.34
N ALA A 151 12.59 -9.03 5.45
CA ALA A 151 12.46 -7.64 5.85
C ALA A 151 11.08 -7.36 6.47
N PRO A 152 11.00 -6.60 7.56
CA PRO A 152 9.72 -6.30 8.21
C PRO A 152 8.86 -5.30 7.45
N TYR A 153 9.49 -4.40 6.71
CA TYR A 153 8.85 -3.33 5.96
C TYR A 153 9.67 -2.96 4.73
N HIS A 154 9.05 -2.23 3.83
CA HIS A 154 9.69 -1.60 2.67
C HIS A 154 9.20 -0.18 2.52
N SER A 155 10.11 0.73 2.14
CA SER A 155 9.77 2.12 1.81
C SER A 155 10.17 2.43 0.38
N MET A 156 9.34 3.19 -0.32
CA MET A 156 9.61 3.61 -1.69
C MET A 156 9.09 5.01 -1.98
N THR A 157 9.80 5.72 -2.83
CA THR A 157 9.38 7.05 -3.28
C THR A 157 8.63 6.96 -4.61
N VAL A 158 7.39 7.43 -4.66
CA VAL A 158 6.56 7.52 -5.87
C VAL A 158 6.11 8.97 -6.07
N ASN A 159 6.43 9.57 -7.20
CA ASN A 159 6.10 10.97 -7.49
C ASN A 159 6.55 11.97 -6.39
N GLY A 160 7.70 11.68 -5.74
CA GLY A 160 8.24 12.49 -4.65
C GLY A 160 7.43 12.39 -3.34
N LEU A 161 6.64 11.32 -3.18
CA LEU A 161 5.94 10.94 -1.96
C LEU A 161 6.56 9.64 -1.43
N GLU A 162 6.85 9.60 -0.13
CA GLU A 162 7.39 8.44 0.55
C GLU A 162 6.26 7.54 1.05
N LEU A 163 6.15 6.33 0.51
CA LEU A 163 5.20 5.32 0.94
C LEU A 163 5.94 4.27 1.77
N CYS A 164 5.46 4.03 2.99
CA CYS A 164 5.98 2.98 3.87
C CYS A 164 5.00 1.81 3.93
N PHE A 165 5.48 0.60 3.65
CA PHE A 165 4.71 -0.64 3.68
C PHE A 165 5.21 -1.54 4.80
N ILE A 166 4.31 -2.05 5.65
CA ILE A 166 4.59 -3.07 6.66
C ILE A 166 3.85 -4.36 6.29
N GLY A 167 4.54 -5.51 6.33
CA GLY A 167 3.94 -6.83 6.08
C GLY A 167 3.50 -7.50 7.38
N LEU A 168 2.34 -8.15 7.41
CA LEU A 168 1.83 -8.90 8.57
C LEU A 168 1.09 -10.16 8.13
N THR A 169 1.37 -11.29 8.78
CA THR A 169 0.75 -12.58 8.50
C THR A 169 -0.04 -13.07 9.73
N GLN A 170 -1.22 -13.64 9.48
CA GLN A 170 -2.10 -14.23 10.47
C GLN A 170 -1.43 -15.44 11.15
N THR A 171 -1.75 -15.61 12.43
CA THR A 171 -1.37 -16.79 13.18
C THR A 171 -2.47 -17.24 14.13
N THR A 172 -2.67 -18.56 14.20
CA THR A 172 -3.46 -19.23 15.22
C THR A 172 -2.50 -19.99 16.13
N ASN A 173 -2.51 -19.70 17.43
CA ASN A 173 -1.59 -20.32 18.40
C ASN A 173 -0.09 -20.14 18.03
N GLY A 174 0.27 -19.04 17.39
CA GLY A 174 1.66 -18.68 17.07
C GLY A 174 2.19 -19.23 15.74
N LEU A 175 1.36 -19.94 14.97
CA LEU A 175 1.69 -20.41 13.61
C LEU A 175 0.59 -20.02 12.63
N PRO A 176 0.90 -19.80 11.35
CA PRO A 176 -0.09 -19.64 10.29
C PRO A 176 -0.98 -20.89 10.12
N ASP A 177 -2.19 -20.69 9.63
CA ASP A 177 -3.15 -21.78 9.37
C ASP A 177 -2.75 -22.61 8.15
N ALA A 178 -1.72 -23.43 8.30
CA ALA A 178 -1.18 -24.36 7.31
C ALA A 178 -0.51 -25.55 8.02
N ASN A 179 0.11 -26.47 7.25
CA ASN A 179 0.81 -27.61 7.84
C ASN A 179 1.96 -27.13 8.76
N PRO A 180 1.90 -27.41 10.08
CA PRO A 180 2.90 -26.92 11.06
C PRO A 180 4.32 -27.43 10.78
N ASP A 181 4.49 -28.56 10.11
CA ASP A 181 5.81 -29.11 9.77
C ASP A 181 6.58 -28.17 8.80
N HIS A 182 5.87 -27.38 8.01
CA HIS A 182 6.46 -26.40 7.10
C HIS A 182 7.09 -25.20 7.82
N PHE A 183 6.79 -25.00 9.10
CA PHE A 183 7.27 -23.88 9.91
C PHE A 183 8.35 -24.25 10.92
N THR A 184 9.00 -25.42 10.77
CA THR A 184 10.07 -25.83 11.67
C THR A 184 11.17 -24.74 11.78
N GLY A 185 11.42 -24.25 13.00
CA GLY A 185 12.38 -23.16 13.24
C GLY A 185 11.89 -21.76 12.91
N ILE A 186 10.65 -21.61 12.41
CA ILE A 186 9.98 -20.33 12.22
C ILE A 186 9.04 -20.08 13.40
N THR A 187 9.01 -18.85 13.88
CA THR A 187 8.03 -18.38 14.88
C THR A 187 7.41 -17.07 14.43
N PHE A 188 6.25 -16.77 14.97
CA PHE A 188 5.55 -15.51 14.67
C PHE A 188 5.17 -14.79 15.96
N ASP A 189 5.41 -13.50 16.00
CA ASP A 189 4.95 -12.61 17.07
C ASP A 189 3.46 -12.22 16.85
N ASP A 190 2.80 -11.74 17.90
CA ASP A 190 1.47 -11.12 17.79
C ASP A 190 1.54 -9.92 16.82
N TYR A 191 0.67 -9.93 15.82
CA TYR A 191 0.69 -8.92 14.73
C TYR A 191 0.42 -7.49 15.23
N ARG A 192 -0.40 -7.31 16.30
CA ARG A 192 -0.73 -5.99 16.85
C ARG A 192 0.48 -5.41 17.60
N GLN A 193 1.10 -6.22 18.45
CA GLN A 193 2.30 -5.80 19.18
C GLN A 193 3.45 -5.52 18.21
N THR A 194 3.56 -6.31 17.15
CA THR A 194 4.56 -6.10 16.11
C THR A 194 4.29 -4.82 15.35
N ALA A 195 3.08 -4.61 14.84
CA ALA A 195 2.71 -3.40 14.11
C ALA A 195 3.02 -2.13 14.93
N ALA A 196 2.70 -2.13 16.23
CA ALA A 196 2.95 -1.00 17.12
C ALA A 196 4.45 -0.62 17.21
N ARG A 197 5.38 -1.56 17.00
CA ARG A 197 6.83 -1.27 16.95
C ARG A 197 7.22 -0.40 15.75
N TYR A 198 6.42 -0.42 14.67
CA TYR A 198 6.70 0.27 13.41
C TYR A 198 5.89 1.54 13.20
N LYS A 199 5.10 2.00 14.18
CA LYS A 199 4.32 3.25 14.09
C LYS A 199 5.16 4.48 13.75
N TYR A 200 6.46 4.47 14.10
CA TYR A 200 7.40 5.55 13.77
C TYR A 200 7.56 5.77 12.26
N LEU A 201 7.26 4.76 11.43
CA LEU A 201 7.30 4.88 9.97
C LEU A 201 6.32 5.95 9.46
N LYS A 202 5.23 6.23 10.19
CA LYS A 202 4.30 7.31 9.86
C LYS A 202 4.96 8.70 9.94
N GLN A 203 5.99 8.87 10.76
CA GLN A 203 6.73 10.13 10.86
C GLN A 203 7.75 10.30 9.72
N ASN A 204 8.16 9.18 9.12
CA ASN A 204 9.16 9.14 8.06
C ASN A 204 8.53 9.11 6.66
N GLY A 205 7.23 8.74 6.55
CA GLY A 205 6.52 8.58 5.30
C GLY A 205 5.31 9.51 5.16
N ASP A 206 4.95 9.77 3.91
CA ASP A 206 3.76 10.56 3.56
C ASP A 206 2.48 9.69 3.66
N ALA A 207 2.61 8.35 3.54
CA ALA A 207 1.58 7.38 3.87
C ALA A 207 2.19 6.11 4.50
N LEU A 208 1.47 5.54 5.50
CA LEU A 208 1.79 4.26 6.12
C LEU A 208 0.71 3.23 5.76
N ILE A 209 1.13 2.17 5.08
CA ILE A 209 0.27 1.15 4.50
C ILE A 209 0.64 -0.20 5.10
N ALA A 210 -0.32 -0.93 5.66
CA ALA A 210 -0.12 -2.33 5.99
C ALA A 210 -0.57 -3.21 4.80
N ILE A 211 0.29 -4.13 4.38
CA ILE A 211 -0.07 -5.23 3.50
C ILE A 211 -0.19 -6.45 4.39
N THR A 212 -1.41 -6.94 4.56
CA THR A 212 -1.71 -7.95 5.58
C THR A 212 -2.26 -9.23 4.97
N HIS A 213 -1.90 -10.35 5.58
CA HIS A 213 -2.57 -11.61 5.35
C HIS A 213 -3.21 -12.07 6.67
N LEU A 214 -4.14 -11.24 7.21
CA LEU A 214 -4.74 -11.40 8.53
C LEU A 214 -6.22 -11.79 8.46
N GLY A 215 -6.91 -11.40 7.40
CA GLY A 215 -8.37 -11.45 7.28
C GLY A 215 -9.06 -10.19 7.80
N VAL A 216 -10.23 -9.88 7.24
CA VAL A 216 -10.96 -8.60 7.44
C VAL A 216 -11.27 -8.30 8.90
N ASP A 217 -11.55 -9.33 9.72
CA ASP A 217 -11.84 -9.12 11.14
C ASP A 217 -10.58 -8.74 11.92
N ALA A 218 -9.46 -9.43 11.67
CA ALA A 218 -8.18 -9.09 12.30
C ALA A 218 -7.63 -7.75 11.77
N ASP A 219 -7.83 -7.44 10.50
CA ASP A 219 -7.53 -6.11 9.92
C ASP A 219 -8.32 -5.00 10.62
N SER A 220 -9.59 -5.27 10.96
CA SER A 220 -10.42 -4.33 11.73
C SER A 220 -9.90 -4.10 13.13
N VAL A 221 -9.41 -5.16 13.79
CA VAL A 221 -8.76 -5.07 15.11
C VAL A 221 -7.44 -4.32 15.01
N LEU A 222 -6.65 -4.58 13.96
CA LEU A 222 -5.41 -3.85 13.69
C LEU A 222 -5.67 -2.35 13.50
N ALA A 223 -6.67 -1.99 12.68
CA ALA A 223 -7.07 -0.60 12.46
C ALA A 223 -7.52 0.11 13.75
N MET A 224 -8.20 -0.61 14.66
CA MET A 224 -8.55 -0.07 15.99
C MET A 224 -7.33 0.16 16.87
N SER A 225 -6.32 -0.70 16.80
CA SER A 225 -5.14 -0.68 17.67
C SER A 225 -3.98 0.18 17.15
N MET A 226 -3.97 0.52 15.85
CA MET A 226 -2.91 1.29 15.20
C MET A 226 -3.51 2.38 14.27
N PRO A 227 -4.06 3.45 14.84
CA PRO A 227 -4.68 4.54 14.06
C PRO A 227 -3.67 5.36 13.23
N GLU A 228 -2.37 5.12 13.38
CA GLU A 228 -1.31 5.69 12.53
C GLU A 228 -1.32 5.14 11.11
N LEU A 229 -1.94 3.99 10.86
CA LEU A 229 -2.12 3.44 9.52
C LEU A 229 -3.07 4.32 8.69
N ASP A 230 -2.74 4.52 7.45
CA ASP A 230 -3.64 5.17 6.48
C ASP A 230 -4.50 4.12 5.75
N VAL A 231 -3.87 2.99 5.39
CA VAL A 231 -4.50 1.94 4.58
C VAL A 231 -4.05 0.56 5.05
N ILE A 232 -4.98 -0.38 5.04
CA ILE A 232 -4.73 -1.82 5.11
C ILE A 232 -5.18 -2.46 3.80
N ILE A 233 -4.28 -3.18 3.15
CA ILE A 233 -4.54 -4.02 1.98
C ILE A 233 -4.44 -5.47 2.46
N GLY A 234 -5.59 -6.15 2.57
CA GLY A 234 -5.72 -7.43 3.24
C GLY A 234 -5.88 -8.63 2.31
N GLY A 235 -5.73 -9.83 2.89
CA GLY A 235 -5.97 -11.14 2.30
C GLY A 235 -6.49 -12.14 3.34
N HIS A 236 -6.34 -13.44 3.09
CA HIS A 236 -6.61 -14.59 3.95
C HIS A 236 -8.07 -15.07 4.00
N THR A 237 -9.03 -14.21 4.27
CA THR A 237 -10.44 -14.63 4.41
C THR A 237 -11.21 -14.67 3.08
N HIS A 238 -10.53 -14.38 1.96
CA HIS A 238 -11.13 -14.36 0.63
C HIS A 238 -12.33 -13.40 0.52
N THR A 239 -12.42 -12.44 1.43
CA THR A 239 -13.55 -11.52 1.48
C THR A 239 -13.49 -10.55 0.30
N LEU A 240 -14.61 -10.41 -0.42
CA LEU A 240 -14.76 -9.37 -1.42
C LEU A 240 -15.36 -8.12 -0.75
N LEU A 241 -14.58 -7.07 -0.67
CA LEU A 241 -15.06 -5.74 -0.33
C LEU A 241 -15.24 -4.95 -1.64
N ASP A 242 -16.48 -4.67 -2.04
CA ASP A 242 -16.75 -3.87 -3.24
C ASP A 242 -16.18 -2.45 -3.10
N THR A 243 -16.27 -1.91 -1.88
CA THR A 243 -15.73 -0.59 -1.49
C THR A 243 -15.00 -0.69 -0.15
N ALA A 244 -14.25 0.35 0.18
CA ALA A 244 -13.50 0.41 1.43
C ALA A 244 -14.36 0.24 2.68
N LYS A 245 -13.85 -0.52 3.65
CA LYS A 245 -14.28 -0.49 5.04
C LYS A 245 -13.41 0.50 5.81
N PHE A 246 -13.98 1.35 6.64
CA PHE A 246 -13.24 2.31 7.47
C PHE A 246 -13.42 1.99 8.95
N ILE A 247 -12.29 1.94 9.67
CA ILE A 247 -12.25 1.80 11.14
C ILE A 247 -11.27 2.85 11.68
N ASN A 248 -11.72 3.75 12.55
CA ASN A 248 -10.93 4.84 13.12
C ASN A 248 -10.11 5.62 12.07
N ASP A 249 -10.74 5.92 10.94
CA ASP A 249 -10.10 6.59 9.80
C ASP A 249 -9.03 5.76 9.06
N VAL A 250 -8.80 4.50 9.41
CA VAL A 250 -7.97 3.55 8.65
C VAL A 250 -8.83 2.88 7.58
N MET A 251 -8.40 2.97 6.32
CA MET A 251 -9.08 2.35 5.19
C MET A 251 -8.66 0.88 5.03
N ILE A 252 -9.61 -0.02 4.88
CA ILE A 252 -9.36 -1.47 4.68
C ILE A 252 -9.96 -1.88 3.34
N GLY A 253 -9.16 -2.60 2.52
CA GLY A 253 -9.57 -3.22 1.26
C GLY A 253 -9.10 -4.66 1.16
N GLN A 254 -9.94 -5.54 0.58
CA GLN A 254 -9.63 -6.93 0.23
C GLN A 254 -10.41 -7.32 -1.01
N SER A 255 -9.83 -8.11 -1.93
CA SER A 255 -10.33 -8.28 -3.30
C SER A 255 -10.73 -9.72 -3.64
N GLY A 256 -11.28 -10.46 -2.68
CA GLY A 256 -11.75 -11.83 -2.92
C GLY A 256 -10.59 -12.82 -3.08
N ILE A 257 -10.68 -13.71 -4.09
CA ILE A 257 -9.75 -14.83 -4.30
C ILE A 257 -9.54 -15.09 -5.79
N ALA A 258 -8.44 -15.78 -6.13
CA ALA A 258 -8.20 -16.43 -7.43
C ALA A 258 -8.15 -15.45 -8.60
N LEU A 259 -7.66 -14.20 -8.35
CA LEU A 259 -7.63 -13.13 -9.35
C LEU A 259 -8.97 -12.85 -10.06
N LYS A 260 -10.11 -13.23 -9.44
CA LYS A 260 -11.42 -12.82 -9.95
C LYS A 260 -11.62 -11.32 -9.87
N TYR A 261 -10.98 -10.71 -8.88
CA TYR A 261 -10.97 -9.25 -8.65
C TYR A 261 -9.56 -8.76 -8.40
N ALA A 262 -9.32 -7.49 -8.69
CA ALA A 262 -8.17 -6.73 -8.23
C ALA A 262 -8.64 -5.51 -7.46
N GLY A 263 -7.97 -5.17 -6.37
CA GLY A 263 -8.23 -3.95 -5.61
C GLY A 263 -7.61 -2.73 -6.30
N VAL A 264 -8.32 -1.61 -6.28
CA VAL A 264 -7.81 -0.32 -6.73
C VAL A 264 -7.93 0.66 -5.59
N THR A 265 -6.81 1.04 -5.02
CA THR A 265 -6.68 2.08 -3.99
C THR A 265 -6.20 3.37 -4.64
N ILE A 266 -6.89 4.47 -4.40
CA ILE A 266 -6.48 5.81 -4.86
C ILE A 266 -6.12 6.64 -3.64
N LEU A 267 -4.90 7.17 -3.62
CA LEU A 267 -4.40 8.08 -2.61
C LEU A 267 -4.17 9.46 -3.25
N LYS A 268 -4.80 10.52 -2.69
CA LYS A 268 -4.57 11.89 -3.14
C LYS A 268 -3.91 12.72 -2.05
N PHE A 269 -2.94 13.51 -2.45
CA PHE A 269 -2.13 14.32 -1.55
C PHE A 269 -2.16 15.78 -1.97
N SER A 270 -2.18 16.67 -0.99
CA SER A 270 -1.88 18.10 -1.17
C SER A 270 -0.48 18.37 -0.62
N GLY A 271 0.49 18.55 -1.52
CA GLY A 271 1.91 18.48 -1.16
C GLY A 271 2.27 17.07 -0.67
N LYS A 272 2.60 16.94 0.62
CA LYS A 272 2.91 15.67 1.30
C LYS A 272 1.78 15.16 2.21
N LYS A 273 0.72 15.94 2.38
CA LYS A 273 -0.40 15.57 3.23
C LYS A 273 -1.40 14.72 2.47
N LEU A 274 -1.65 13.50 2.93
CA LEU A 274 -2.75 12.65 2.44
C LEU A 274 -4.09 13.34 2.76
N ILE A 275 -4.91 13.58 1.72
CA ILE A 275 -6.19 14.30 1.83
C ILE A 275 -7.39 13.47 1.40
N HIS A 276 -7.16 12.39 0.66
CA HIS A 276 -8.22 11.49 0.24
C HIS A 276 -7.67 10.09 0.00
N ARG A 277 -8.49 9.09 0.33
CA ARG A 277 -8.26 7.68 0.02
C ARG A 277 -9.57 7.01 -0.31
N SER A 278 -9.52 6.15 -1.29
CA SER A 278 -10.65 5.31 -1.70
C SER A 278 -10.16 3.95 -2.16
N PHE A 279 -11.03 2.96 -2.06
CA PHE A 279 -10.79 1.60 -2.52
C PHE A 279 -12.04 1.08 -3.22
N ARG A 280 -11.83 0.28 -4.26
CA ARG A 280 -12.86 -0.54 -4.91
C ARG A 280 -12.25 -1.81 -5.46
N SER A 281 -13.01 -2.89 -5.46
CA SER A 281 -12.69 -4.10 -6.21
C SER A 281 -13.17 -4.01 -7.65
N VAL A 282 -12.33 -4.44 -8.59
CA VAL A 282 -12.64 -4.49 -10.02
C VAL A 282 -12.67 -5.94 -10.47
N ASN A 283 -13.76 -6.36 -11.09
CA ASN A 283 -13.90 -7.73 -11.60
C ASN A 283 -12.99 -7.91 -12.83
N ILE A 284 -11.98 -8.76 -12.70
CA ILE A 284 -11.00 -9.05 -13.74
C ILE A 284 -11.60 -9.92 -14.86
N ASP A 285 -12.60 -10.76 -14.56
CA ASP A 285 -13.26 -11.57 -15.58
C ASP A 285 -13.97 -10.76 -16.65
N THR A 286 -14.38 -9.53 -16.33
CA THR A 286 -15.02 -8.61 -17.29
C THR A 286 -14.02 -7.90 -18.22
N ILE A 287 -12.72 -8.04 -17.96
CA ILE A 287 -11.68 -7.40 -18.76
C ILE A 287 -11.49 -8.17 -20.06
N THR A 288 -11.84 -7.55 -21.17
CA THR A 288 -11.56 -8.09 -22.51
C THR A 288 -10.14 -7.77 -22.91
N ARG A 289 -9.41 -8.77 -23.40
CA ARG A 289 -8.08 -8.55 -24.00
C ARG A 289 -8.24 -7.76 -25.30
N PRO A 290 -7.26 -6.88 -25.65
CA PRO A 290 -7.16 -6.40 -27.01
C PRO A 290 -6.98 -7.59 -27.95
N GLU A 291 -7.60 -7.56 -29.13
CA GLU A 291 -7.27 -8.55 -30.16
C GLU A 291 -5.79 -8.45 -30.53
N PRO A 292 -5.09 -9.56 -30.74
CA PRO A 292 -3.70 -9.52 -31.21
C PRO A 292 -3.67 -8.76 -32.56
N ARG A 293 -2.84 -7.74 -32.66
CA ARG A 293 -2.59 -7.02 -33.91
C ARG A 293 -1.66 -7.82 -34.80
#